data_17354903bea9e4b9b62ce08f03cc3d5d
#
_entry.id   17354903bea9e4b9b62ce08f03cc3d5d
#
_cell.length_a   1.000
_cell.length_b   1.000
_cell.length_c   1.000
_cell.angle_alpha   90.00
_cell.angle_beta   90.00
_cell.angle_gamma   90.00
#
_symmetry.space_group_name_H-M   'P 1'
#
loop_
_entity.id
_entity.type
_entity.pdbx_description
1 polymer ?
#
loop_
_entity_poly.entity_id
_entity_poly.type
_entity_poly.pdbx_seq_one_letter_code
_entity_poly.pdbx_strand_id
1 'polypeptide(L)'
;MDARVYRLSCLKDSDVFEVDFAEVLQVKTTLLQAAMDSTYERQHLTMKAKSLRRVAADIRDDDWLEKLQISGFVPEKNTIWILEGILYYLSHPHAMQVLKIIAEKCVLTPTVLLADFMNQPSTTLSSSIFHFYSDWPDHLLPSIGFSHVELSQIGDPDAHFGLMHDPLNLFNKLRSLPRSVQLNPDDGTPCCRLYLVQASGSPNQTIL
;
A
#
# COMPACT_ATOMS: atom_id res chain seq x y z
N MET A 1 -6.97 7.74 -7.85
CA MET A 1 -7.05 6.67 -8.90
C MET A 1 -5.64 6.29 -9.33
N ASP A 2 -5.31 5.00 -9.30
CA ASP A 2 -3.99 4.52 -9.72
C ASP A 2 -3.85 4.56 -11.26
N ALA A 3 -2.76 5.13 -11.74
CA ALA A 3 -2.43 5.24 -13.17
C ALA A 3 -1.05 4.64 -13.50
N ARG A 4 -0.44 3.89 -12.57
CA ARG A 4 0.90 3.30 -12.72
C ARG A 4 1.03 2.42 -13.95
N VAL A 5 -0.01 1.66 -14.30
CA VAL A 5 -0.05 0.79 -15.49
C VAL A 5 0.12 1.53 -16.82
N TYR A 6 -0.19 2.82 -16.84
CA TYR A 6 -0.04 3.70 -18.01
C TYR A 6 1.23 4.56 -17.97
N ARG A 7 1.92 4.59 -16.81
CA ARG A 7 3.05 5.52 -16.59
C ARG A 7 4.39 4.81 -16.40
N LEU A 8 4.40 3.64 -15.78
CA LEU A 8 5.62 2.95 -15.38
C LEU A 8 6.05 1.92 -16.42
N SER A 9 7.14 2.21 -17.15
CA SER A 9 7.71 1.31 -18.15
C SER A 9 8.28 0.01 -17.56
N CYS A 10 8.63 -0.01 -16.26
CA CYS A 10 9.08 -1.23 -15.57
C CYS A 10 7.99 -2.32 -15.50
N LEU A 11 6.72 -1.97 -15.73
CA LEU A 11 5.61 -2.93 -15.73
C LEU A 11 5.41 -3.66 -17.06
N LYS A 12 6.24 -3.42 -18.08
CA LYS A 12 6.09 -3.98 -19.44
C LYS A 12 5.93 -5.50 -19.52
N ASP A 13 6.54 -6.22 -18.56
CA ASP A 13 6.49 -7.69 -18.49
C ASP A 13 5.57 -8.19 -17.36
N SER A 14 4.83 -7.29 -16.70
CA SER A 14 4.01 -7.59 -15.53
C SER A 14 2.53 -7.73 -15.89
N ASP A 15 1.90 -8.78 -15.36
CA ASP A 15 0.45 -8.91 -15.30
C ASP A 15 -0.05 -8.16 -14.06
N VAL A 16 -0.85 -7.12 -14.24
CA VAL A 16 -1.34 -6.25 -13.15
C VAL A 16 -2.79 -6.58 -12.83
N PHE A 17 -3.09 -6.66 -11.55
CA PHE A 17 -4.44 -6.85 -11.02
C PHE A 17 -4.81 -5.66 -10.14
N GLU A 18 -5.94 -5.02 -10.43
CA GLU A 18 -6.54 -3.99 -9.59
C GLU A 18 -7.74 -4.60 -8.86
N VAL A 19 -7.68 -4.64 -7.53
CA VAL A 19 -8.76 -5.14 -6.67
C VAL A 19 -9.41 -3.94 -6.00
N ASP A 20 -10.71 -3.75 -6.21
CA ASP A 20 -11.48 -2.65 -5.62
C ASP A 20 -12.99 -2.98 -5.70
N PHE A 21 -13.82 -2.14 -5.11
CA PHE A 21 -15.27 -2.25 -5.29
C PHE A 21 -15.69 -2.07 -6.75
N ALA A 22 -16.74 -2.78 -7.15
CA ALA A 22 -17.26 -2.76 -8.52
C ALA A 22 -17.55 -1.33 -9.01
N GLU A 23 -18.14 -0.50 -8.16
CA GLU A 23 -18.50 0.88 -8.47
C GLU A 23 -17.26 1.75 -8.71
N VAL A 24 -16.20 1.56 -7.91
CA VAL A 24 -14.93 2.28 -8.07
C VAL A 24 -14.26 1.91 -9.38
N LEU A 25 -14.20 0.60 -9.70
CA LEU A 25 -13.64 0.10 -10.95
C LEU A 25 -14.43 0.59 -12.17
N GLN A 26 -15.75 0.67 -12.06
CA GLN A 26 -16.62 1.20 -13.13
C GLN A 26 -16.36 2.68 -13.38
N VAL A 27 -16.33 3.52 -12.33
CA VAL A 27 -16.02 4.95 -12.43
C VAL A 27 -14.64 5.15 -13.05
N LYS A 28 -13.63 4.40 -12.60
CA LYS A 28 -12.28 4.44 -13.16
C LYS A 28 -12.27 4.10 -14.65
N THR A 29 -12.99 3.06 -15.06
CA THR A 29 -13.09 2.65 -16.46
C THR A 29 -13.72 3.74 -17.33
N THR A 30 -14.82 4.34 -16.85
CA THR A 30 -15.51 5.42 -17.58
C THR A 30 -14.60 6.65 -17.77
N LEU A 31 -13.87 7.06 -16.71
CA LEU A 31 -12.97 8.20 -16.78
C LEU A 31 -11.77 7.95 -17.71
N LEU A 32 -11.20 6.76 -17.68
CA LEU A 32 -10.12 6.38 -18.58
C LEU A 32 -10.58 6.31 -20.03
N GLN A 33 -11.78 5.78 -20.29
CA GLN A 33 -12.36 5.75 -21.63
C GLN A 33 -12.59 7.16 -22.16
N ALA A 34 -13.16 8.06 -21.36
CA ALA A 34 -13.35 9.46 -21.74
C ALA A 34 -12.03 10.17 -22.05
N ALA A 35 -10.97 9.89 -21.27
CA ALA A 35 -9.63 10.41 -21.53
C ALA A 35 -9.04 9.87 -22.84
N MET A 36 -9.24 8.58 -23.14
CA MET A 36 -8.79 7.96 -24.40
C MET A 36 -9.53 8.48 -25.63
N ASP A 37 -10.80 8.86 -25.48
CA ASP A 37 -11.63 9.37 -26.58
C ASP A 37 -11.31 10.83 -26.91
N SER A 38 -10.65 11.56 -26.01
CA SER A 38 -10.17 12.91 -26.29
C SER A 38 -9.02 12.87 -27.29
N THR A 39 -9.15 13.61 -28.41
CA THR A 39 -8.19 13.60 -29.51
C THR A 39 -6.80 14.12 -29.11
N TYR A 40 -6.70 14.86 -28.01
CA TYR A 40 -5.45 15.44 -27.52
C TYR A 40 -4.61 14.42 -26.72
N GLU A 41 -5.24 13.43 -26.10
CA GLU A 41 -4.58 12.49 -25.17
C GLU A 41 -4.34 11.08 -25.75
N ARG A 42 -4.91 10.75 -26.92
CA ARG A 42 -4.75 9.44 -27.57
C ARG A 42 -3.30 9.00 -27.75
N GLN A 43 -2.37 9.95 -27.88
CA GLN A 43 -0.95 9.66 -28.10
C GLN A 43 -0.20 9.30 -26.80
N HIS A 44 -0.79 9.56 -25.61
CA HIS A 44 -0.09 9.43 -24.33
C HIS A 44 -0.63 8.34 -23.38
N LEU A 45 -1.85 7.84 -23.59
CA LEU A 45 -2.49 6.83 -22.73
C LEU A 45 -2.29 5.40 -23.26
N THR A 46 -1.06 5.04 -23.61
CA THR A 46 -0.74 3.65 -23.94
C THR A 46 -0.41 2.89 -22.67
N MET A 47 -1.10 1.77 -22.44
CA MET A 47 -0.78 0.88 -21.32
C MET A 47 0.67 0.40 -21.42
N LYS A 48 1.42 0.54 -20.32
CA LYS A 48 2.82 0.11 -20.20
C LYS A 48 2.94 -1.30 -19.63
N ALA A 49 1.96 -1.73 -18.83
CA ALA A 49 1.93 -3.09 -18.32
C ALA A 49 1.59 -4.08 -19.43
N LYS A 50 2.06 -5.33 -19.28
CA LYS A 50 1.74 -6.44 -20.20
C LYS A 50 0.25 -6.71 -20.26
N SER A 51 -0.40 -6.74 -19.09
CA SER A 51 -1.86 -6.89 -18.98
C SER A 51 -2.40 -6.17 -17.74
N LEU A 52 -3.69 -5.82 -17.80
CA LEU A 52 -4.42 -5.25 -16.67
C LEU A 52 -5.74 -6.00 -16.53
N ARG A 53 -6.01 -6.51 -15.33
CA ARG A 53 -7.29 -7.11 -14.94
C ARG A 53 -7.85 -6.40 -13.73
N ARG A 54 -9.13 -6.04 -13.80
CA ARG A 54 -9.87 -5.41 -12.70
C ARG A 54 -10.75 -6.46 -12.05
N VAL A 55 -10.56 -6.65 -10.75
CA VAL A 55 -11.24 -7.66 -9.95
C VAL A 55 -12.15 -6.96 -8.95
N ALA A 56 -13.45 -7.08 -9.14
CA ALA A 56 -14.43 -6.54 -8.22
C ALA A 56 -14.50 -7.42 -6.97
N ALA A 57 -13.92 -6.94 -5.87
CA ALA A 57 -13.94 -7.65 -4.58
C ALA A 57 -13.78 -6.67 -3.42
N ASP A 58 -14.35 -7.05 -2.29
CA ASP A 58 -14.04 -6.44 -1.00
C ASP A 58 -12.94 -7.27 -0.33
N ILE A 59 -11.82 -6.65 0.02
CA ILE A 59 -10.71 -7.36 0.67
C ILE A 59 -11.02 -7.80 2.10
N ARG A 60 -12.17 -7.40 2.66
CA ARG A 60 -12.69 -7.87 3.94
C ARG A 60 -13.41 -9.21 3.83
N ASP A 61 -13.85 -9.58 2.63
CA ASP A 61 -14.50 -10.86 2.37
C ASP A 61 -13.44 -11.98 2.31
N ASP A 62 -13.81 -13.19 2.72
CA ASP A 62 -12.89 -14.32 2.71
C ASP A 62 -12.52 -14.80 1.30
N ASP A 63 -13.33 -14.45 0.30
CA ASP A 63 -13.22 -14.94 -1.09
C ASP A 63 -12.44 -14.00 -2.04
N TRP A 64 -11.91 -12.86 -1.56
CA TRP A 64 -11.23 -11.89 -2.42
C TRP A 64 -10.03 -12.49 -3.15
N LEU A 65 -9.27 -13.38 -2.48
CA LEU A 65 -8.12 -14.05 -3.07
C LEU A 65 -8.56 -15.09 -4.11
N GLU A 66 -9.65 -15.81 -3.88
CA GLU A 66 -10.22 -16.74 -4.84
C GLU A 66 -10.69 -16.00 -6.11
N LYS A 67 -11.40 -14.88 -5.96
CA LYS A 67 -11.79 -13.99 -7.07
C LYS A 67 -10.58 -13.54 -7.89
N LEU A 68 -9.49 -13.20 -7.20
CA LEU A 68 -8.23 -12.80 -7.83
C LEU A 68 -7.63 -13.97 -8.64
N GLN A 69 -7.60 -15.19 -8.08
CA GLN A 69 -7.12 -16.40 -8.77
C GLN A 69 -8.00 -16.77 -9.96
N ILE A 70 -9.32 -16.72 -9.84
CA ILE A 70 -10.25 -16.92 -10.97
C ILE A 70 -9.96 -15.91 -12.09
N SER A 71 -9.54 -14.69 -11.73
CA SER A 71 -9.14 -13.67 -12.70
C SER A 71 -7.75 -13.92 -13.31
N GLY A 72 -7.07 -15.01 -12.95
CA GLY A 72 -5.80 -15.44 -13.52
C GLY A 72 -4.56 -15.05 -12.73
N PHE A 73 -4.71 -14.62 -11.48
CA PHE A 73 -3.59 -14.50 -10.56
C PHE A 73 -3.03 -15.88 -10.20
N VAL A 74 -1.71 -16.03 -10.28
CA VAL A 74 -0.99 -17.26 -10.00
C VAL A 74 -0.12 -17.05 -8.77
N PRO A 75 -0.46 -17.64 -7.61
CA PRO A 75 0.26 -17.41 -6.34
C PRO A 75 1.73 -17.81 -6.35
N GLU A 76 2.14 -18.72 -7.25
CA GLU A 76 3.50 -19.23 -7.40
C GLU A 76 4.41 -18.32 -8.22
N LYS A 77 3.88 -17.23 -8.77
CA LYS A 77 4.68 -16.22 -9.47
C LYS A 77 5.16 -15.14 -8.53
N ASN A 78 6.37 -14.61 -8.79
CA ASN A 78 6.88 -13.45 -8.09
C ASN A 78 5.85 -12.32 -8.12
N THR A 79 5.52 -11.80 -6.95
CA THR A 79 4.40 -10.86 -6.80
C THR A 79 4.81 -9.64 -5.98
N ILE A 80 4.38 -8.49 -6.42
CA ILE A 80 4.43 -7.24 -5.65
C ILE A 80 2.99 -6.87 -5.28
N TRP A 81 2.72 -6.81 -3.99
CA TRP A 81 1.48 -6.32 -3.42
C TRP A 81 1.60 -4.85 -3.08
N ILE A 82 0.61 -4.06 -3.44
CA ILE A 82 0.58 -2.62 -3.13
C ILE A 82 -0.70 -2.32 -2.39
N LEU A 83 -0.57 -1.94 -1.11
CA LEU A 83 -1.65 -1.54 -0.23
C LEU A 83 -1.48 -0.06 0.12
N GLU A 84 -1.92 0.81 -0.78
CA GLU A 84 -1.78 2.25 -0.62
C GLU A 84 -3.10 2.87 -0.17
N GLY A 85 -3.07 3.53 1.00
CA GLY A 85 -4.24 4.24 1.52
C GLY A 85 -5.40 3.34 1.91
N ILE A 86 -5.16 2.11 2.40
CA ILE A 86 -6.25 1.15 2.64
C ILE A 86 -6.24 0.52 4.04
N LEU A 87 -5.08 0.18 4.58
CA LEU A 87 -5.00 -0.60 5.82
C LEU A 87 -5.70 0.08 6.99
N TYR A 88 -5.53 1.38 7.15
CA TYR A 88 -6.08 2.11 8.29
C TYR A 88 -7.61 2.30 8.25
N TYR A 89 -8.27 2.02 7.12
CA TYR A 89 -9.73 1.97 7.03
C TYR A 89 -10.31 0.64 7.47
N LEU A 90 -9.49 -0.41 7.56
CA LEU A 90 -9.92 -1.74 7.97
C LEU A 90 -9.96 -1.85 9.49
N SER A 91 -10.84 -2.71 10.01
CA SER A 91 -10.73 -3.13 11.40
C SER A 91 -9.41 -3.88 11.63
N HIS A 92 -8.92 -3.90 12.87
CA HIS A 92 -7.66 -4.60 13.17
C HIS A 92 -7.66 -6.08 12.71
N PRO A 93 -8.73 -6.88 12.95
CA PRO A 93 -8.79 -8.25 12.45
C PRO A 93 -8.69 -8.35 10.93
N HIS A 94 -9.42 -7.50 10.18
CA HIS A 94 -9.38 -7.54 8.71
C HIS A 94 -8.03 -7.12 8.16
N ALA A 95 -7.41 -6.05 8.68
CA ALA A 95 -6.08 -5.65 8.25
C ALA A 95 -5.04 -6.76 8.49
N MET A 96 -5.08 -7.38 9.67
CA MET A 96 -4.19 -8.49 10.00
C MET A 96 -4.43 -9.73 9.13
N GLN A 97 -5.69 -10.02 8.78
CA GLN A 97 -6.04 -11.11 7.87
C GLN A 97 -5.43 -10.89 6.49
N VAL A 98 -5.61 -9.69 5.89
CA VAL A 98 -5.03 -9.34 4.60
C VAL A 98 -3.51 -9.45 4.62
N LEU A 99 -2.85 -8.89 5.63
CA LEU A 99 -1.40 -8.93 5.77
C LEU A 99 -0.86 -10.36 5.91
N LYS A 100 -1.54 -11.24 6.67
CA LYS A 100 -1.17 -12.65 6.84
C LYS A 100 -1.33 -13.43 5.54
N ILE A 101 -2.44 -13.24 4.81
CA ILE A 101 -2.66 -13.88 3.50
C ILE A 101 -1.53 -13.53 2.52
N ILE A 102 -1.07 -12.28 2.52
CA ILE A 102 0.07 -11.87 1.68
C ILE A 102 1.37 -12.49 2.18
N ALA A 103 1.63 -12.46 3.49
CA ALA A 103 2.84 -13.03 4.09
C ALA A 103 2.97 -14.54 3.81
N GLU A 104 1.87 -15.29 3.81
CA GLU A 104 1.84 -16.71 3.47
C GLU A 104 2.36 -16.99 2.05
N LYS A 105 2.29 -16.01 1.12
CA LYS A 105 2.86 -16.17 -0.21
C LYS A 105 4.38 -16.18 -0.23
N CYS A 106 5.04 -15.64 0.78
CA CYS A 106 6.49 -15.71 0.93
C CYS A 106 7.03 -17.16 0.99
N VAL A 107 6.21 -18.12 1.43
CA VAL A 107 6.56 -19.55 1.46
C VAL A 107 6.56 -20.16 0.05
N LEU A 108 5.77 -19.60 -0.86
CA LEU A 108 5.58 -20.13 -2.21
C LEU A 108 6.54 -19.49 -3.22
N THR A 109 6.77 -18.19 -3.11
CA THR A 109 7.50 -17.41 -4.11
C THR A 109 8.05 -16.12 -3.52
N PRO A 110 9.10 -15.52 -4.13
CA PRO A 110 9.51 -14.17 -3.78
C PRO A 110 8.34 -13.20 -3.83
N THR A 111 8.04 -12.62 -2.68
CA THR A 111 6.89 -11.76 -2.46
C THR A 111 7.37 -10.44 -1.86
N VAL A 112 6.87 -9.34 -2.40
CA VAL A 112 7.12 -7.99 -1.89
C VAL A 112 5.79 -7.33 -1.54
N LEU A 113 5.74 -6.67 -0.40
CA LEU A 113 4.65 -5.81 0.03
C LEU A 113 5.14 -4.36 0.08
N LEU A 114 4.44 -3.47 -0.61
CA LEU A 114 4.56 -2.02 -0.48
C LEU A 114 3.28 -1.51 0.18
N ALA A 115 3.39 -0.90 1.35
CA ALA A 115 2.23 -0.45 2.09
C ALA A 115 2.52 0.82 2.89
N ASP A 116 1.48 1.59 3.17
CA ASP A 116 1.54 2.68 4.12
C ASP A 116 0.82 2.31 5.42
N PHE A 117 1.42 2.71 6.53
CA PHE A 117 0.92 2.46 7.87
C PHE A 117 0.83 3.78 8.63
N MET A 118 -0.27 3.95 9.33
CA MET A 118 -0.46 5.06 10.26
C MET A 118 -0.12 4.59 11.68
N ASN A 119 0.46 5.48 12.51
CA ASN A 119 0.66 5.21 13.93
C ASN A 119 -0.61 5.47 14.75
N GLN A 120 -0.62 5.08 16.04
CA GLN A 120 -1.77 5.25 16.90
C GLN A 120 -2.25 6.72 17.00
N PRO A 121 -1.38 7.73 17.23
CA PRO A 121 -1.82 9.12 17.26
C PRO A 121 -2.54 9.58 15.99
N SER A 122 -2.18 9.06 14.82
CA SER A 122 -2.83 9.42 13.55
C SER A 122 -4.30 9.01 13.48
N THR A 123 -4.72 7.98 14.21
CA THR A 123 -6.14 7.57 14.25
C THR A 123 -7.03 8.62 14.90
N THR A 124 -6.46 9.53 15.70
CA THR A 124 -7.21 10.64 16.31
C THR A 124 -7.65 11.69 15.30
N LEU A 125 -7.06 11.73 14.10
CA LEU A 125 -7.47 12.63 13.02
C LEU A 125 -8.91 12.34 12.55
N SER A 126 -9.34 11.09 12.61
CA SER A 126 -10.73 10.67 12.39
C SER A 126 -10.99 9.29 12.98
N SER A 127 -11.29 9.24 14.28
CA SER A 127 -11.49 7.97 15.02
C SER A 127 -12.69 7.15 14.54
N SER A 128 -13.62 7.77 13.80
CA SER A 128 -14.75 7.06 13.18
C SER A 128 -14.39 6.38 11.85
N ILE A 129 -13.21 6.68 11.29
CA ILE A 129 -12.79 6.21 9.96
C ILE A 129 -11.53 5.37 10.06
N PHE A 130 -10.57 5.76 10.90
CA PHE A 130 -9.28 5.10 11.03
C PHE A 130 -9.29 4.13 12.20
N HIS A 131 -9.21 2.83 11.89
CA HIS A 131 -9.36 1.76 12.86
C HIS A 131 -8.09 0.93 13.05
N PHE A 132 -7.28 0.76 12.00
CA PHE A 132 -6.03 0.03 12.07
C PHE A 132 -4.83 0.98 12.14
N TYR A 133 -3.87 0.62 12.95
CA TYR A 133 -2.58 1.29 13.07
C TYR A 133 -1.47 0.33 13.46
N SER A 134 -0.23 0.74 13.24
CA SER A 134 0.94 0.10 13.81
C SER A 134 2.03 1.15 14.08
N ASP A 135 2.43 1.27 15.34
CA ASP A 135 3.56 2.15 15.71
C ASP A 135 4.91 1.54 15.28
N TRP A 136 4.93 0.22 15.08
CA TRP A 136 6.12 -0.57 14.77
C TRP A 136 5.85 -1.57 13.63
N PRO A 137 5.61 -1.11 12.38
CA PRO A 137 5.37 -2.01 11.25
C PRO A 137 6.57 -2.94 10.98
N ASP A 138 7.79 -2.46 11.24
CA ASP A 138 9.06 -3.19 11.14
C ASP A 138 9.25 -4.29 12.19
N HIS A 139 8.41 -4.31 13.23
CA HIS A 139 8.31 -5.45 14.17
C HIS A 139 7.09 -6.34 13.84
N LEU A 140 5.99 -5.71 13.42
CA LEU A 140 4.76 -6.43 13.07
C LEU A 140 4.96 -7.37 11.88
N LEU A 141 5.52 -6.87 10.79
CA LEU A 141 5.62 -7.64 9.54
C LEU A 141 6.53 -8.86 9.63
N PRO A 142 7.70 -8.81 10.28
CA PRO A 142 8.48 -10.01 10.54
C PRO A 142 7.74 -11.04 11.39
N SER A 143 6.93 -10.60 12.37
CA SER A 143 6.18 -11.51 13.24
C SER A 143 5.11 -12.32 12.50
N ILE A 144 4.73 -11.93 11.28
CA ILE A 144 3.72 -12.61 10.47
C ILE A 144 4.30 -13.31 9.24
N GLY A 145 5.63 -13.25 9.01
CA GLY A 145 6.27 -14.07 7.98
C GLY A 145 7.12 -13.34 6.92
N PHE A 146 7.25 -12.01 6.98
CA PHE A 146 8.20 -11.30 6.14
C PHE A 146 9.61 -11.41 6.71
N SER A 147 10.61 -11.63 5.88
CA SER A 147 12.01 -11.84 6.31
C SER A 147 12.83 -10.54 6.31
N HIS A 148 12.42 -9.54 5.56
CA HIS A 148 13.09 -8.25 5.48
C HIS A 148 12.07 -7.13 5.42
N VAL A 149 12.31 -6.05 6.18
CA VAL A 149 11.42 -4.88 6.22
C VAL A 149 12.26 -3.61 6.22
N GLU A 150 12.02 -2.76 5.24
CA GLU A 150 12.51 -1.39 5.18
C GLU A 150 11.36 -0.45 5.50
N LEU A 151 11.65 0.58 6.32
CA LEU A 151 10.66 1.54 6.76
C LEU A 151 11.21 2.94 6.64
N SER A 152 10.44 3.82 5.98
CA SER A 152 10.66 5.26 5.94
C SER A 152 9.43 5.98 6.48
N GLN A 153 9.62 7.11 7.15
CA GLN A 153 8.52 7.98 7.56
C GLN A 153 8.32 9.06 6.50
N ILE A 154 7.08 9.40 6.16
CA ILE A 154 6.80 10.53 5.26
C ILE A 154 7.42 11.81 5.85
N GLY A 155 8.17 12.52 5.01
CA GLY A 155 8.97 13.69 5.41
C GLY A 155 10.44 13.39 5.65
N ASP A 156 10.87 12.12 5.72
CA ASP A 156 12.28 11.74 5.75
C ASP A 156 12.99 12.08 4.43
N PRO A 157 14.32 12.23 4.42
CA PRO A 157 15.06 12.60 3.21
C PRO A 157 14.85 11.67 2.01
N ASP A 158 14.63 10.39 2.25
CA ASP A 158 14.33 9.35 1.27
C ASP A 158 12.83 9.21 0.94
N ALA A 159 11.97 9.82 1.76
CA ALA A 159 10.50 9.78 1.64
C ALA A 159 9.85 11.17 1.76
N HIS A 160 10.52 12.21 1.28
CA HIS A 160 10.05 13.59 1.46
C HIS A 160 8.94 14.01 0.48
N PHE A 161 8.83 13.40 -0.68
CA PHE A 161 7.81 13.70 -1.71
C PHE A 161 7.64 15.20 -2.04
N GLY A 162 8.74 15.95 -2.03
CA GLY A 162 8.74 17.41 -2.24
C GLY A 162 8.43 18.24 -0.98
N LEU A 163 8.11 17.61 0.14
CA LEU A 163 7.73 18.30 1.39
C LEU A 163 8.92 18.76 2.25
N MET A 164 10.15 18.35 1.92
CA MET A 164 11.33 18.62 2.75
C MET A 164 11.53 20.11 3.07
N HIS A 165 11.24 20.97 2.12
CA HIS A 165 11.42 22.42 2.24
C HIS A 165 10.09 23.17 2.39
N ASP A 166 8.96 22.48 2.49
CA ASP A 166 7.67 23.11 2.71
C ASP A 166 7.56 23.57 4.16
N PRO A 167 7.41 24.89 4.42
CA PRO A 167 7.29 25.41 5.78
C PRO A 167 6.03 24.93 6.51
N LEU A 168 5.02 24.49 5.76
CA LEU A 168 3.79 23.91 6.32
C LEU A 168 3.87 22.40 6.50
N ASN A 169 5.01 21.78 6.17
CA ASN A 169 5.19 20.34 6.33
C ASN A 169 5.16 19.96 7.82
N LEU A 170 4.01 19.45 8.23
CA LEU A 170 3.79 18.98 9.61
C LEU A 170 4.70 17.82 10.00
N PHE A 171 5.15 17.03 9.03
CA PHE A 171 6.02 15.87 9.26
C PHE A 171 7.46 16.26 9.60
N ASN A 172 7.94 17.43 9.16
CA ASN A 172 9.30 17.91 9.48
C ASN A 172 9.57 17.99 11.00
N LYS A 173 8.58 18.41 11.78
CA LYS A 173 8.70 18.49 13.23
C LYS A 173 8.89 17.12 13.89
N LEU A 174 8.40 16.06 13.26
CA LEU A 174 8.40 14.71 13.81
C LEU A 174 9.71 13.95 13.53
N ARG A 175 10.51 14.43 12.57
CA ARG A 175 11.76 13.75 12.15
C ARG A 175 12.80 13.66 13.26
N SER A 176 12.88 14.68 14.11
CA SER A 176 13.82 14.75 15.25
C SER A 176 13.33 14.02 16.49
N LEU A 177 12.05 13.64 16.54
CA LEU A 177 11.45 12.96 17.68
C LEU A 177 11.50 11.43 17.51
N PRO A 178 11.94 10.69 18.54
CA PRO A 178 11.86 9.23 18.53
C PRO A 178 10.44 8.74 18.23
N ARG A 179 10.33 7.60 17.56
CA ARG A 179 9.02 6.98 17.20
C ARG A 179 8.15 6.64 18.43
N SER A 180 8.79 6.40 19.57
CA SER A 180 8.10 6.15 20.86
C SER A 180 7.39 7.38 21.43
N VAL A 181 7.71 8.59 20.94
CA VAL A 181 7.08 9.83 21.41
C VAL A 181 5.72 9.96 20.71
N GLN A 182 4.65 9.90 21.50
CA GLN A 182 3.26 9.93 21.04
C GLN A 182 2.67 11.35 21.03
N LEU A 183 3.17 12.21 21.91
CA LEU A 183 2.78 13.61 22.01
C LEU A 183 4.01 14.50 21.84
N ASN A 184 3.86 15.57 21.08
CA ASN A 184 4.92 16.58 20.91
C ASN A 184 5.23 17.22 22.27
N PRO A 185 6.49 17.20 22.73
CA PRO A 185 6.87 17.76 24.03
C PRO A 185 6.69 19.28 24.12
N ASP A 186 6.66 19.99 22.98
CA ASP A 186 6.58 21.46 22.97
C ASP A 186 5.13 21.98 23.14
N ASP A 187 4.15 21.28 22.54
CA ASP A 187 2.78 21.78 22.46
C ASP A 187 1.71 20.73 22.82
N GLY A 188 2.12 19.48 23.16
CA GLY A 188 1.22 18.40 23.52
C GLY A 188 0.36 17.87 22.37
N THR A 189 0.62 18.28 21.14
CA THR A 189 -0.14 17.77 19.97
C THR A 189 0.21 16.32 19.67
N PRO A 190 -0.72 15.50 19.14
CA PRO A 190 -0.43 14.13 18.72
C PRO A 190 0.66 14.06 17.64
N CYS A 191 1.64 13.18 17.82
CA CYS A 191 2.69 12.93 16.84
C CYS A 191 2.16 11.99 15.75
N CYS A 192 1.34 12.52 14.84
CA CYS A 192 0.77 11.76 13.73
C CYS A 192 1.84 11.42 12.69
N ARG A 193 2.10 10.11 12.50
CA ARG A 193 3.12 9.61 11.57
C ARG A 193 2.48 8.71 10.51
N LEU A 194 2.99 8.82 9.29
CA LEU A 194 2.68 7.88 8.21
C LEU A 194 3.98 7.24 7.77
N TYR A 195 4.02 5.91 7.83
CA TYR A 195 5.17 5.10 7.45
C TYR A 195 4.95 4.52 6.06
N LEU A 196 6.00 4.54 5.24
CA LEU A 196 6.09 3.78 4.02
C LEU A 196 6.91 2.54 4.29
N VAL A 197 6.38 1.39 3.94
CA VAL A 197 7.00 0.10 4.22
C VAL A 197 7.20 -0.66 2.93
N GLN A 198 8.42 -1.19 2.77
CA GLN A 198 8.72 -2.25 1.83
C GLN A 198 9.07 -3.49 2.64
N ALA A 199 8.24 -4.52 2.56
CA ALA A 199 8.50 -5.81 3.19
C ALA A 199 8.68 -6.89 2.13
N SER A 200 9.54 -7.86 2.37
CA SER A 200 9.78 -8.95 1.43
C SER A 200 10.03 -10.28 2.13
N GLY A 201 9.78 -11.36 1.41
CA GLY A 201 10.09 -12.72 1.83
C GLY A 201 10.20 -13.65 0.63
N SER A 202 10.87 -14.78 0.84
CA SER A 202 11.04 -15.83 -0.17
C SER A 202 11.18 -17.21 0.47
N PRO A 203 10.89 -18.31 -0.28
CA PRO A 203 10.94 -19.68 0.23
C PRO A 203 12.28 -20.10 0.84
N ASN A 204 13.39 -19.46 0.44
CA ASN A 204 14.72 -19.82 0.85
C ASN A 204 15.27 -18.97 2.02
N GLN A 205 14.48 -18.08 2.55
CA GLN A 205 14.86 -17.24 3.70
C GLN A 205 14.24 -17.84 4.97
N THR A 206 14.99 -18.71 5.63
CA THR A 206 14.65 -19.17 6.99
C THR A 206 14.72 -17.95 7.91
N ILE A 207 13.66 -17.68 8.66
CA ILE A 207 13.66 -16.70 9.75
C ILE A 207 14.63 -17.24 10.80
N LEU A 208 15.78 -16.58 10.96
CA LEU A 208 16.77 -16.87 12.02
C LEU A 208 16.32 -16.22 13.32
#